data_e0a58e1f89b584f7b11eb24c6529f899
#
_entry.id   e0a58e1f89b584f7b11eb24c6529f899
#
_cell.length_a   1.000
_cell.length_b   1.000
_cell.length_c   1.000
_cell.angle_alpha   90.00
_cell.angle_beta   90.00
_cell.angle_gamma   90.00
#
_symmetry.space_group_name_H-M   'P 1'
#
loop_
_entity.id
_entity.type
_entity.pdbx_description
1 polymer ?
#
loop_
_entity_poly.entity_id
_entity_poly.type
_entity_poly.pdbx_seq_one_letter_code
_entity_poly.pdbx_strand_id
1 'polypeptide(L)'
;MSAAGEAFADVTLTGGVVRARVRPAHARALCAGHFPDDPLLPGAYLAALMTEAAARLHEGAALRELVRCAFHKRVRPDDEIVVTARLAGATTLAEVQVAGVCAARATLRFAGAGA
;
A
#
# COMPACT_ATOMS: atom_id res chain seq x y z
N MET A 1 9.29 -4.05 -15.85
CA MET A 1 8.14 -4.38 -15.02
C MET A 1 8.48 -4.10 -13.57
N SER A 2 7.60 -3.39 -12.89
CA SER A 2 7.79 -3.10 -11.49
C SER A 2 7.50 -4.33 -10.64
N ALA A 3 8.39 -4.65 -9.71
CA ALA A 3 8.13 -5.73 -8.76
C ALA A 3 6.88 -5.43 -7.92
N ALA A 4 6.60 -4.14 -7.65
CA ALA A 4 5.40 -3.73 -6.92
C ALA A 4 4.12 -4.03 -7.69
N GLY A 5 4.17 -4.00 -9.05
CA GLY A 5 3.01 -4.35 -9.86
C GLY A 5 2.54 -5.78 -9.68
N GLU A 6 3.43 -6.66 -9.24
CA GLU A 6 3.13 -8.07 -9.01
C GLU A 6 2.74 -8.35 -7.56
N ALA A 7 2.79 -7.34 -6.71
CA ALA A 7 2.46 -7.51 -5.30
C ALA A 7 0.98 -7.83 -5.08
N PHE A 8 0.11 -7.33 -5.95
CA PHE A 8 -1.33 -7.47 -5.77
C PHE A 8 -1.90 -8.65 -6.53
N ALA A 9 -2.71 -9.47 -5.84
CA ALA A 9 -3.42 -10.60 -6.44
C ALA A 9 -4.73 -10.16 -7.05
N ASP A 10 -5.50 -9.34 -6.34
CA ASP A 10 -6.80 -8.87 -6.76
C ASP A 10 -6.84 -7.37 -6.56
N VAL A 11 -7.25 -6.65 -7.61
CA VAL A 11 -7.41 -5.20 -7.51
C VAL A 11 -8.79 -4.85 -8.03
N THR A 12 -9.54 -4.13 -7.21
CA THR A 12 -10.85 -3.62 -7.62
C THR A 12 -10.87 -2.10 -7.46
N LEU A 13 -11.63 -1.44 -8.31
CA LEU A 13 -11.90 -0.01 -8.19
C LEU A 13 -13.41 0.13 -8.25
N THR A 14 -14.01 0.42 -7.11
CA THR A 14 -15.46 0.50 -6.97
C THR A 14 -15.81 1.70 -6.11
N GLY A 15 -16.70 2.56 -6.62
CA GLY A 15 -17.12 3.76 -5.88
C GLY A 15 -15.98 4.71 -5.54
N GLY A 16 -14.95 4.78 -6.40
CA GLY A 16 -13.79 5.63 -6.17
C GLY A 16 -12.78 5.09 -5.16
N VAL A 17 -12.95 3.83 -4.74
CA VAL A 17 -12.04 3.19 -3.79
C VAL A 17 -11.30 2.05 -4.48
N VAL A 18 -9.97 2.11 -4.42
CA VAL A 18 -9.11 0.99 -4.81
C VAL A 18 -8.98 0.06 -3.63
N ARG A 19 -9.15 -1.23 -3.90
CA ARG A 19 -8.94 -2.27 -2.90
C ARG A 19 -8.09 -3.36 -3.53
N ALA A 20 -6.95 -3.66 -2.91
CA ALA A 20 -5.99 -4.59 -3.47
C ALA A 20 -5.54 -5.56 -2.38
N ARG A 21 -5.49 -6.85 -2.74
CA ARG A 21 -4.99 -7.88 -1.84
C ARG A 21 -3.56 -8.20 -2.22
N VAL A 22 -2.68 -8.25 -1.22
CA VAL A 22 -1.26 -8.51 -1.42
C VAL A 22 -1.03 -10.01 -1.58
N ARG A 23 -0.21 -10.38 -2.57
CA ARG A 23 0.19 -11.77 -2.75
C ARG A 23 1.11 -12.21 -1.62
N PRO A 24 0.77 -13.26 -0.88
CA PRO A 24 1.62 -13.72 0.23
C PRO A 24 3.06 -14.03 -0.19
N ALA A 25 3.24 -14.61 -1.38
CA ALA A 25 4.58 -14.93 -1.87
C ALA A 25 5.44 -13.69 -2.06
N HIS A 26 4.84 -12.58 -2.50
CA HIS A 26 5.56 -11.32 -2.68
C HIS A 26 6.01 -10.77 -1.33
N ALA A 27 5.11 -10.78 -0.34
CA ALA A 27 5.43 -10.31 1.01
C ALA A 27 6.52 -11.18 1.65
N ARG A 28 6.41 -12.51 1.53
CA ARG A 28 7.41 -13.41 2.11
C ARG A 28 8.79 -13.22 1.51
N ALA A 29 8.86 -12.91 0.21
CA ALA A 29 10.14 -12.69 -0.46
C ALA A 29 10.92 -11.52 0.16
N LEU A 30 10.23 -10.51 0.66
CA LEU A 30 10.84 -9.35 1.30
C LEU A 30 11.45 -9.68 2.66
N CYS A 31 10.98 -10.74 3.30
CA CYS A 31 11.44 -11.13 4.63
C CYS A 31 12.49 -12.23 4.58
N ALA A 32 12.81 -12.75 3.40
CA ALA A 32 13.76 -13.85 3.26
C ALA A 32 15.13 -13.44 3.79
N GLY A 33 15.66 -14.19 4.76
CA GLY A 33 16.97 -13.91 5.35
C GLY A 33 16.98 -12.80 6.37
N HIS A 34 15.84 -12.18 6.67
CA HIS A 34 15.73 -11.13 7.67
C HIS A 34 14.83 -11.60 8.81
N PHE A 35 15.35 -11.56 10.05
CA PHE A 35 14.59 -11.89 11.24
C PHE A 35 13.82 -13.21 11.12
N PRO A 36 14.53 -14.35 10.91
CA PRO A 36 13.84 -15.61 10.60
C PRO A 36 12.89 -16.08 11.72
N ASP A 37 13.12 -15.68 12.96
CA ASP A 37 12.30 -16.09 14.09
C ASP A 37 11.06 -15.19 14.27
N ASP A 38 11.09 -13.98 13.70
CA ASP A 38 9.99 -13.03 13.82
C ASP A 38 9.97 -12.13 12.58
N PRO A 39 9.56 -12.66 11.43
CA PRO A 39 9.59 -11.90 10.20
C PRO A 39 8.54 -10.78 10.22
N LEU A 40 9.00 -9.56 9.98
CA LEU A 40 8.15 -8.39 9.89
C LEU A 40 8.40 -7.70 8.56
N LEU A 41 7.35 -7.14 7.99
CA LEU A 41 7.48 -6.35 6.77
C LEU A 41 7.99 -4.96 7.11
N PRO A 42 9.00 -4.48 6.37
CA PRO A 42 9.54 -3.14 6.61
C PRO A 42 8.49 -2.06 6.32
N GLY A 43 8.57 -0.94 7.05
CA GLY A 43 7.71 0.21 6.78
C GLY A 43 7.81 0.72 5.36
N ALA A 44 9.01 0.70 4.78
CA ALA A 44 9.22 1.13 3.40
C ALA A 44 8.42 0.26 2.41
N TYR A 45 8.30 -1.03 2.67
CA TYR A 45 7.49 -1.91 1.83
C TYR A 45 6.00 -1.55 1.93
N LEU A 46 5.51 -1.30 3.14
CA LEU A 46 4.12 -0.91 3.34
C LEU A 46 3.83 0.43 2.66
N ALA A 47 4.74 1.37 2.76
CA ALA A 47 4.61 2.66 2.08
C ALA A 47 4.56 2.49 0.56
N ALA A 48 5.39 1.60 0.02
CA ALA A 48 5.40 1.30 -1.41
C ALA A 48 4.08 0.68 -1.87
N LEU A 49 3.51 -0.23 -1.08
CA LEU A 49 2.20 -0.83 -1.38
C LEU A 49 1.10 0.23 -1.41
N MET A 50 1.09 1.13 -0.43
CA MET A 50 0.12 2.21 -0.37
C MET A 50 0.25 3.16 -1.56
N THR A 51 1.48 3.50 -1.93
CA THR A 51 1.73 4.35 -3.09
C THR A 51 1.25 3.67 -4.38
N GLU A 52 1.52 2.39 -4.53
CA GLU A 52 1.12 1.64 -5.72
C GLU A 52 -0.41 1.55 -5.85
N ALA A 53 -1.10 1.31 -4.75
CA ALA A 53 -2.56 1.29 -4.75
C ALA A 53 -3.12 2.67 -5.07
N ALA A 54 -2.58 3.72 -4.45
CA ALA A 54 -3.02 5.09 -4.68
C ALA A 54 -2.78 5.53 -6.13
N ALA A 55 -1.68 5.10 -6.73
CA ALA A 55 -1.34 5.45 -8.11
C ALA A 55 -2.41 4.99 -9.11
N ARG A 56 -3.17 3.98 -8.78
CA ARG A 56 -4.25 3.48 -9.64
C ARG A 56 -5.42 4.46 -9.77
N LEU A 57 -5.48 5.45 -8.89
CA LEU A 57 -6.45 6.55 -8.98
C LEU A 57 -5.92 7.72 -9.80
N HIS A 58 -4.65 7.70 -10.19
CA HIS A 58 -3.97 8.81 -10.85
C HIS A 58 -3.22 8.31 -12.07
N GLU A 59 -3.96 7.85 -13.05
CA GLU A 59 -3.38 7.26 -14.24
C GLU A 59 -2.38 8.19 -14.91
N GLY A 60 -1.15 7.70 -15.04
CA GLY A 60 -0.07 8.45 -15.67
C GLY A 60 0.56 9.54 -14.84
N ALA A 61 0.04 9.82 -13.65
CA ALA A 61 0.60 10.86 -12.79
C ALA A 61 1.68 10.30 -11.87
N ALA A 62 2.72 11.11 -11.64
CA ALA A 62 3.80 10.74 -10.73
C ALA A 62 3.46 11.17 -9.31
N LEU A 63 3.93 10.40 -8.34
CA LEU A 63 3.86 10.79 -6.93
C LEU A 63 4.72 12.04 -6.73
N ARG A 64 4.14 13.08 -6.16
CA ARG A 64 4.86 14.31 -5.84
C ARG A 64 5.35 14.34 -4.41
N GLU A 65 4.52 13.86 -3.50
CA GLU A 65 4.82 13.98 -2.09
C GLU A 65 4.13 12.89 -1.28
N LEU A 66 4.88 12.26 -0.40
CA LEU A 66 4.33 11.45 0.66
C LEU A 66 4.17 12.41 1.85
N VAL A 67 2.96 12.96 2.00
CA VAL A 67 2.69 14.03 2.96
C VAL A 67 2.81 13.51 4.38
N ARG A 68 2.31 12.30 4.61
CA ARG A 68 2.31 11.70 5.93
C ARG A 68 2.24 10.18 5.78
N CYS A 69 2.96 9.49 6.64
CA CYS A 69 2.89 8.04 6.71
C CYS A 69 3.01 7.62 8.17
N ALA A 70 2.07 6.85 8.65
CA ALA A 70 2.05 6.39 10.03
C ALA A 70 1.89 4.88 10.07
N PHE A 71 2.63 4.24 10.96
CA PHE A 71 2.59 2.78 11.13
C PHE A 71 2.05 2.50 12.53
N HIS A 72 0.92 1.79 12.60
CA HIS A 72 0.19 1.56 13.85
C HIS A 72 0.38 0.15 14.38
N LYS A 73 0.60 -0.81 13.49
CA LYS A 73 0.74 -2.21 13.85
C LYS A 73 1.83 -2.86 13.02
N ARG A 74 2.48 -3.86 13.60
CA ARG A 74 3.42 -4.69 12.88
C ARG A 74 2.66 -5.57 11.90
N VAL A 75 3.20 -5.74 10.70
CA VAL A 75 2.60 -6.57 9.66
C VAL A 75 3.57 -7.70 9.33
N ARG A 76 3.06 -8.90 9.34
CA ARG A 76 3.85 -10.10 9.02
C ARG A 76 3.55 -10.55 7.60
N PRO A 77 4.52 -11.21 6.94
CA PRO A 77 4.30 -11.65 5.55
C PRO A 77 3.17 -12.65 5.39
N ASP A 78 2.81 -13.39 6.45
CA ASP A 78 1.73 -14.36 6.42
C ASP A 78 0.37 -13.77 6.77
N ASP A 79 0.32 -12.51 7.17
CA ASP A 79 -0.95 -11.82 7.40
C ASP A 79 -1.70 -11.66 6.08
N GLU A 80 -3.02 -11.67 6.18
CA GLU A 80 -3.85 -11.31 5.03
C GLU A 80 -3.86 -9.79 4.91
N ILE A 81 -3.16 -9.27 3.92
CA ILE A 81 -2.91 -7.84 3.77
C ILE A 81 -3.77 -7.27 2.66
N VAL A 82 -4.58 -6.28 3.00
CA VAL A 82 -5.41 -5.55 2.05
C VAL A 82 -4.97 -4.09 2.07
N VAL A 83 -4.79 -3.51 0.88
CA VAL A 83 -4.42 -2.11 0.74
C VAL A 83 -5.58 -1.38 0.08
N THR A 84 -5.98 -0.26 0.65
CA THR A 84 -7.06 0.56 0.10
C THR A 84 -6.54 1.95 -0.19
N ALA A 85 -7.16 2.63 -1.17
CA ALA A 85 -6.85 4.02 -1.49
C ALA A 85 -8.09 4.72 -2.01
N ARG A 86 -8.22 6.01 -1.64
CA ARG A 86 -9.33 6.85 -2.11
C ARG A 86 -8.89 8.30 -2.17
N LEU A 87 -9.57 9.06 -3.02
CA LEU A 87 -9.32 10.50 -3.10
C LEU A 87 -9.93 11.22 -1.88
N ALA A 88 -9.22 12.22 -1.39
CA ALA A 88 -9.67 13.08 -0.30
C ALA A 88 -9.22 14.51 -0.60
N GLY A 89 -10.04 15.24 -1.35
CA GLY A 89 -9.69 16.58 -1.81
C GLY A 89 -8.47 16.54 -2.73
N ALA A 90 -7.46 17.33 -2.42
CA ALA A 90 -6.22 17.40 -3.21
C ALA A 90 -5.25 16.27 -2.88
N THR A 91 -5.58 15.42 -1.90
CA THR A 91 -4.71 14.31 -1.49
C THR A 91 -5.38 12.97 -1.76
N THR A 92 -4.60 11.92 -1.64
CA THR A 92 -5.07 10.54 -1.71
C THR A 92 -4.74 9.87 -0.39
N LEU A 93 -5.72 9.22 0.21
CA LEU A 93 -5.52 8.49 1.45
C LEU A 93 -5.40 7.01 1.14
N ALA A 94 -4.41 6.36 1.75
CA ALA A 94 -4.21 4.94 1.59
C ALA A 94 -4.03 4.28 2.95
N GLU A 95 -4.43 3.01 3.05
CA GLU A 95 -4.29 2.23 4.27
C GLU A 95 -3.84 0.82 3.94
N VAL A 96 -3.04 0.26 4.85
CA VAL A 96 -2.77 -1.16 4.91
C VAL A 96 -3.63 -1.73 6.02
N GLN A 97 -4.43 -2.74 5.71
CA GLN A 97 -5.32 -3.38 6.68
C GLN A 97 -4.95 -4.85 6.84
N VAL A 98 -4.99 -5.30 8.08
CA VAL A 98 -4.82 -6.71 8.44
C VAL A 98 -6.01 -7.10 9.29
N ALA A 99 -6.74 -8.12 8.86
CA ALA A 99 -7.95 -8.58 9.55
C ALA A 99 -8.94 -7.45 9.82
N GLY A 100 -9.07 -6.52 8.87
CA GLY A 100 -9.99 -5.39 8.98
C GLY A 100 -9.51 -4.25 9.85
N VAL A 101 -8.30 -4.34 10.41
CA VAL A 101 -7.73 -3.31 11.27
C VAL A 101 -6.65 -2.54 10.52
N CYS A 102 -6.68 -1.21 10.62
CA CYS A 102 -5.67 -0.37 9.98
C CYS A 102 -4.31 -0.57 10.64
N ALA A 103 -3.35 -1.08 9.86
CA ALA A 103 -1.99 -1.29 10.33
C ALA A 103 -1.06 -0.15 9.93
N ALA A 104 -1.33 0.53 8.82
CA ALA A 104 -0.56 1.67 8.35
C ALA A 104 -1.46 2.60 7.55
N ARG A 105 -1.12 3.87 7.52
CA ARG A 105 -1.89 4.88 6.81
C ARG A 105 -0.96 5.89 6.17
N ALA A 106 -1.30 6.33 4.98
CA ALA A 106 -0.51 7.34 4.26
C ALA A 106 -1.43 8.38 3.62
N THR A 107 -0.94 9.60 3.57
CA THR A 107 -1.52 10.70 2.81
C THR A 107 -0.52 11.05 1.71
N LEU A 108 -0.99 11.00 0.46
CA LEU A 108 -0.13 11.17 -0.71
C LEU A 108 -0.67 12.29 -1.60
N ARG A 109 0.24 12.92 -2.33
CA ARG A 109 -0.11 13.93 -3.32
C ARG A 109 0.52 13.53 -4.65
N PHE A 110 -0.30 13.48 -5.70
CA PHE A 110 0.15 13.14 -7.05
C PHE A 110 0.14 14.37 -7.94
N ALA A 111 0.98 14.36 -8.96
CA ALA A 111 1.05 15.45 -9.93
C ALA A 111 -0.31 15.64 -10.62
N GLY A 112 -0.76 16.89 -10.71
CA GLY A 112 -2.04 17.21 -11.31
C GLY A 112 -3.26 16.99 -10.44
N ALA A 113 -3.12 16.31 -9.30
CA ALA A 113 -4.24 16.07 -8.41
C ALA A 113 -4.61 17.36 -7.68
N GLY A 114 -5.90 17.71 -7.72
CA GLY A 114 -6.38 18.90 -7.06
C GLY A 114 -5.99 20.21 -7.74
N ALA A 115 -5.53 20.14 -8.97
CA ALA A 115 -5.15 21.33 -9.72
C ALA A 115 -6.36 22.19 -10.08
#